data_3e44329a5d8cb0765b52e0276e6db441
#
_entry.id   3e44329a5d8cb0765b52e0276e6db441
#
_cell.length_a   1.000
_cell.length_b   1.000
_cell.length_c   1.000
_cell.angle_alpha   90.00
_cell.angle_beta   90.00
_cell.angle_gamma   90.00
#
_symmetry.space_group_name_H-M   'P 1'
#
loop_
_entity.id
_entity.type
_entity.pdbx_description
1 polymer ?
#
loop_
_entity_poly.entity_id
_entity_poly.type
_entity_poly.pdbx_seq_one_letter_code
_entity_poly.pdbx_strand_id
1 'polypeptide(L)'
;ISIEAIKQSDGSYMAFTDNGRNQTGSEVIAWAKKVEDLGAGEILLTSVDKEGTGEGIDYNLISQVCKSVNIPVIAHGGIGKPEDVEKVATDLPVSGVAISSILHYQAIKFSDKNANFDDEGNIEFLKNKRSISLINTSRISDIKKLLKENRIQIR
;
A
#
# COMPACT_ATOMS: atom_id res chain seq x y z
N ILE A 1 -1.13 11.10 9.23
CA ILE A 1 -2.48 10.53 9.34
C ILE A 1 -2.61 9.34 8.39
N SER A 2 -3.24 8.24 8.84
CA SER A 2 -3.64 7.13 7.98
C SER A 2 -5.11 7.28 7.58
N ILE A 3 -5.38 7.12 6.26
CA ILE A 3 -6.73 7.14 5.69
C ILE A 3 -6.95 5.80 4.98
N GLU A 4 -7.93 5.03 5.45
CA GLU A 4 -8.38 3.80 4.82
C GLU A 4 -9.55 4.12 3.88
N ALA A 5 -9.39 3.89 2.59
CA ALA A 5 -10.35 4.24 1.54
C ALA A 5 -10.97 3.00 0.91
N ILE A 6 -12.29 3.00 0.79
CA ILE A 6 -13.05 1.97 0.05
C ILE A 6 -13.85 2.65 -1.05
N LYS A 7 -13.75 2.09 -2.26
CA LYS A 7 -14.50 2.56 -3.42
C LYS A 7 -15.97 2.17 -3.31
N GLN A 8 -16.85 3.13 -3.57
CA GLN A 8 -18.29 2.91 -3.56
C GLN A 8 -18.81 2.56 -4.96
N SER A 9 -20.03 2.04 -5.03
CA SER A 9 -20.68 1.65 -6.29
C SER A 9 -20.89 2.81 -7.28
N ASP A 10 -20.98 4.05 -6.76
CA ASP A 10 -21.09 5.28 -7.57
C ASP A 10 -19.72 5.82 -8.02
N GLY A 11 -18.63 5.15 -7.65
CA GLY A 11 -17.26 5.53 -7.99
C GLY A 11 -16.60 6.50 -7.01
N SER A 12 -17.30 7.01 -6.00
CA SER A 12 -16.74 7.80 -4.91
C SER A 12 -15.89 6.96 -3.97
N TYR A 13 -15.15 7.59 -3.06
CA TYR A 13 -14.35 6.92 -2.04
C TYR A 13 -14.75 7.38 -0.65
N MET A 14 -15.06 6.44 0.22
CA MET A 14 -15.40 6.71 1.61
C MET A 14 -14.26 6.30 2.54
N ALA A 15 -14.04 7.11 3.58
CA ALA A 15 -13.07 6.81 4.62
C ALA A 15 -13.66 5.79 5.61
N PHE A 16 -12.82 4.83 5.97
CA PHE A 16 -13.14 3.75 6.91
C PHE A 16 -12.15 3.74 8.08
N THR A 17 -12.48 3.00 9.11
CA THR A 17 -11.62 2.65 10.25
C THR A 17 -11.67 1.15 10.50
N ASP A 18 -10.81 0.66 11.39
CA ASP A 18 -10.76 -0.75 11.79
C ASP A 18 -10.54 -1.70 10.61
N ASN A 19 -9.51 -1.40 9.80
CA ASN A 19 -9.15 -2.17 8.60
C ASN A 19 -10.33 -2.32 7.62
N GLY A 20 -11.01 -1.22 7.33
CA GLY A 20 -12.11 -1.17 6.38
C GLY A 20 -13.45 -1.71 6.88
N ARG A 21 -13.60 -1.97 8.20
CA ARG A 21 -14.84 -2.55 8.75
C ARG A 21 -15.90 -1.51 9.08
N ASN A 22 -15.47 -0.33 9.54
CA ASN A 22 -16.38 0.69 10.04
C ASN A 22 -16.36 1.92 9.13
N GLN A 23 -17.48 2.21 8.47
CA GLN A 23 -17.64 3.40 7.65
C GLN A 23 -17.76 4.64 8.56
N THR A 24 -16.97 5.68 8.24
CA THR A 24 -16.96 6.93 9.01
C THR A 24 -18.04 7.93 8.60
N GLY A 25 -18.67 7.74 7.46
CA GLY A 25 -19.57 8.72 6.83
C GLY A 25 -18.85 9.90 6.16
N SER A 26 -17.50 9.89 6.12
CA SER A 26 -16.69 10.95 5.52
C SER A 26 -16.20 10.51 4.14
N GLU A 27 -16.36 11.37 3.13
CA GLU A 27 -15.76 11.20 1.81
C GLU A 27 -14.25 11.46 1.93
N VAL A 28 -13.43 10.64 1.23
CA VAL A 28 -11.97 10.61 1.37
C VAL A 28 -11.33 11.96 1.04
N ILE A 29 -11.75 12.63 -0.05
CA ILE A 29 -11.16 13.91 -0.47
C ILE A 29 -11.48 15.01 0.53
N ALA A 30 -12.72 15.05 1.01
CA ALA A 30 -13.14 16.00 2.04
C ALA A 30 -12.38 15.77 3.35
N TRP A 31 -12.18 14.51 3.73
CA TRP A 31 -11.41 14.14 4.91
C TRP A 31 -9.92 14.48 4.78
N ALA A 32 -9.31 14.23 3.61
CA ALA A 32 -7.90 14.55 3.34
C ALA A 32 -7.63 16.06 3.50
N LYS A 33 -8.50 16.92 2.95
CA LYS A 33 -8.41 18.39 3.13
C LYS A 33 -8.56 18.78 4.60
N LYS A 34 -9.55 18.21 5.29
CA LYS A 34 -9.80 18.51 6.70
C LYS A 34 -8.61 18.16 7.59
N VAL A 35 -7.96 17.01 7.38
CA VAL A 35 -6.79 16.63 8.19
C VAL A 35 -5.58 17.52 7.89
N GLU A 36 -5.39 17.98 6.64
CA GLU A 36 -4.39 18.99 6.30
C GLU A 36 -4.67 20.30 7.05
N ASP A 37 -5.89 20.81 7.03
CA ASP A 37 -6.29 22.03 7.74
C ASP A 37 -6.10 21.90 9.27
N LEU A 38 -6.21 20.69 9.81
CA LEU A 38 -5.95 20.38 11.22
C LEU A 38 -4.45 20.23 11.54
N GLY A 39 -3.56 20.39 10.54
CA GLY A 39 -2.12 20.38 10.74
C GLY A 39 -1.46 19.01 10.54
N ALA A 40 -2.10 18.07 9.84
CA ALA A 40 -1.42 16.84 9.44
C ALA A 40 -0.23 17.17 8.53
N GLY A 41 0.93 16.56 8.81
CA GLY A 41 2.14 16.76 8.02
C GLY A 41 2.27 15.80 6.84
N GLU A 42 1.53 14.69 6.85
CA GLU A 42 1.61 13.63 5.83
C GLU A 42 0.37 12.74 5.88
N ILE A 43 -0.04 12.19 4.74
CA ILE A 43 -1.13 11.22 4.62
C ILE A 43 -0.58 9.88 4.13
N LEU A 44 -0.79 8.80 4.90
CA LEU A 44 -0.70 7.42 4.41
C LEU A 44 -2.08 7.01 3.89
N LEU A 45 -2.21 6.88 2.57
CA LEU A 45 -3.47 6.57 1.91
C LEU A 45 -3.52 5.10 1.49
N THR A 46 -4.40 4.35 2.11
CA THR A 46 -4.60 2.92 1.85
C THR A 46 -5.86 2.68 1.02
N SER A 47 -5.72 2.06 -0.15
CA SER A 47 -6.84 1.45 -0.85
C SER A 47 -7.12 0.08 -0.25
N VAL A 48 -8.16 -0.03 0.59
CA VAL A 48 -8.52 -1.29 1.25
C VAL A 48 -8.92 -2.36 0.24
N ASP A 49 -9.63 -1.96 -0.83
CA ASP A 49 -10.04 -2.86 -1.92
C ASP A 49 -8.85 -3.51 -2.65
N LYS A 50 -7.68 -2.87 -2.62
CA LYS A 50 -6.47 -3.34 -3.28
C LYS A 50 -5.47 -3.99 -2.31
N GLU A 51 -5.61 -3.74 -1.02
CA GLU A 51 -4.67 -4.25 -0.02
C GLU A 51 -4.56 -5.78 -0.06
N GLY A 52 -3.34 -6.29 -0.17
CA GLY A 52 -3.05 -7.73 -0.22
C GLY A 52 -3.36 -8.44 -1.54
N THR A 53 -4.02 -7.79 -2.51
CA THR A 53 -4.45 -8.43 -3.77
C THR A 53 -3.31 -8.67 -4.75
N GLY A 54 -2.30 -7.80 -4.78
CA GLY A 54 -1.24 -7.80 -5.80
C GLY A 54 -1.69 -7.32 -7.19
N GLU A 55 -2.86 -6.70 -7.30
CA GLU A 55 -3.43 -6.23 -8.57
C GLU A 55 -2.97 -4.85 -9.02
N GLY A 56 -2.04 -4.25 -8.29
CA GLY A 56 -1.62 -2.87 -8.49
C GLY A 56 -2.44 -1.88 -7.66
N ILE A 57 -1.95 -0.63 -7.63
CA ILE A 57 -2.51 0.44 -6.80
C ILE A 57 -3.76 1.05 -7.45
N ASP A 58 -4.64 1.65 -6.63
CA ASP A 58 -5.76 2.45 -7.15
C ASP A 58 -5.26 3.85 -7.58
N TYR A 59 -4.90 3.98 -8.87
CA TYR A 59 -4.39 5.22 -9.45
C TYR A 59 -5.37 6.37 -9.33
N ASN A 60 -6.67 6.09 -9.48
CA ASN A 60 -7.70 7.12 -9.44
C ASN A 60 -7.82 7.72 -8.03
N LEU A 61 -7.88 6.88 -7.01
CA LEU A 61 -7.90 7.29 -5.62
C LEU A 61 -6.67 8.17 -5.27
N ILE A 62 -5.47 7.64 -5.54
CA ILE A 62 -4.22 8.33 -5.20
C ILE A 62 -4.11 9.66 -5.93
N SER A 63 -4.39 9.68 -7.25
CA SER A 63 -4.35 10.91 -8.05
C SER A 63 -5.31 11.99 -7.54
N GLN A 64 -6.53 11.60 -7.13
CA GLN A 64 -7.50 12.55 -6.60
C GLN A 64 -7.04 13.16 -5.27
N VAL A 65 -6.54 12.34 -4.35
CA VAL A 65 -6.05 12.85 -3.05
C VAL A 65 -4.82 13.73 -3.24
N CYS A 66 -3.81 13.30 -4.02
CA CYS A 66 -2.63 14.11 -4.29
C CYS A 66 -2.95 15.47 -4.92
N LYS A 67 -4.00 15.57 -5.73
CA LYS A 67 -4.45 16.86 -6.31
C LYS A 67 -5.24 17.72 -5.33
N SER A 68 -5.73 17.16 -4.25
CA SER A 68 -6.63 17.83 -3.31
C SER A 68 -5.92 18.45 -2.10
N VAL A 69 -4.70 18.00 -1.80
CA VAL A 69 -3.89 18.44 -0.66
C VAL A 69 -2.49 18.89 -1.11
N ASN A 70 -1.81 19.68 -0.26
CA ASN A 70 -0.43 20.14 -0.49
C ASN A 70 0.59 19.37 0.35
N ILE A 71 0.14 18.59 1.33
CA ILE A 71 1.01 17.77 2.17
C ILE A 71 1.39 16.45 1.46
N PRO A 72 2.54 15.86 1.81
CA PRO A 72 2.99 14.59 1.25
C PRO A 72 1.95 13.48 1.36
N VAL A 73 1.81 12.68 0.29
CA VAL A 73 0.96 11.49 0.26
C VAL A 73 1.81 10.26 0.02
N ILE A 74 1.68 9.26 0.89
CA ILE A 74 2.26 7.93 0.73
C ILE A 74 1.17 7.00 0.25
N ALA A 75 1.41 6.34 -0.89
CA ALA A 75 0.47 5.38 -1.48
C ALA A 75 0.63 3.99 -0.85
N HIS A 76 -0.48 3.34 -0.50
CA HIS A 76 -0.50 1.98 0.04
C HIS A 76 -1.66 1.15 -0.53
N GLY A 77 -1.44 -0.17 -0.62
CA GLY A 77 -2.43 -1.17 -1.05
C GLY A 77 -2.32 -1.56 -2.52
N GLY A 78 -2.13 -2.85 -2.79
CA GLY A 78 -2.19 -3.45 -4.11
C GLY A 78 -0.86 -3.76 -4.79
N ILE A 79 0.27 -3.28 -4.31
CA ILE A 79 1.59 -3.58 -4.92
C ILE A 79 1.83 -5.08 -4.94
N GLY A 80 1.95 -5.65 -6.16
CA GLY A 80 2.17 -7.07 -6.41
C GLY A 80 3.57 -7.41 -6.95
N LYS A 81 4.28 -6.43 -7.51
CA LYS A 81 5.60 -6.61 -8.11
C LYS A 81 6.42 -5.32 -8.07
N PRO A 82 7.77 -5.40 -8.21
CA PRO A 82 8.64 -4.22 -8.19
C PRO A 82 8.27 -3.13 -9.22
N GLU A 83 7.83 -3.54 -10.41
CA GLU A 83 7.44 -2.62 -11.48
C GLU A 83 6.22 -1.77 -11.14
N ASP A 84 5.36 -2.24 -10.22
CA ASP A 84 4.24 -1.44 -9.73
C ASP A 84 4.74 -0.24 -8.92
N VAL A 85 5.83 -0.40 -8.15
CA VAL A 85 6.45 0.69 -7.39
C VAL A 85 7.06 1.73 -8.32
N GLU A 86 7.79 1.27 -9.35
CA GLU A 86 8.36 2.13 -10.40
C GLU A 86 7.26 2.96 -11.08
N LYS A 87 6.20 2.29 -11.52
CA LYS A 87 5.09 2.93 -12.21
C LYS A 87 4.40 3.98 -11.34
N VAL A 88 4.13 3.66 -10.07
CA VAL A 88 3.54 4.63 -9.11
C VAL A 88 4.44 5.84 -8.93
N ALA A 89 5.73 5.63 -8.72
CA ALA A 89 6.69 6.71 -8.51
C ALA A 89 6.91 7.59 -9.77
N THR A 90 6.62 7.05 -10.96
CA THR A 90 6.72 7.78 -12.22
C THR A 90 5.44 8.53 -12.56
N ASP A 91 4.29 7.89 -12.38
CA ASP A 91 3.01 8.36 -12.91
C ASP A 91 2.25 9.26 -11.92
N LEU A 92 2.56 9.18 -10.62
CA LEU A 92 1.81 9.89 -9.57
C LEU A 92 2.72 10.78 -8.72
N PRO A 93 2.23 11.95 -8.29
CA PRO A 93 3.00 12.88 -7.46
C PRO A 93 3.00 12.45 -5.99
N VAL A 94 3.34 11.18 -5.73
CA VAL A 94 3.44 10.63 -4.37
C VAL A 94 4.81 10.91 -3.76
N SER A 95 4.88 11.07 -2.46
CA SER A 95 6.13 11.24 -1.70
C SER A 95 6.74 9.93 -1.25
N GLY A 96 5.98 8.84 -1.33
CA GLY A 96 6.43 7.50 -0.97
C GLY A 96 5.43 6.42 -1.38
N VAL A 97 5.90 5.17 -1.32
CA VAL A 97 5.08 3.97 -1.53
C VAL A 97 5.32 3.03 -0.36
N ALA A 98 4.27 2.72 0.39
CA ALA A 98 4.30 1.71 1.43
C ALA A 98 4.01 0.34 0.82
N ILE A 99 4.87 -0.64 1.10
CA ILE A 99 4.78 -1.99 0.55
C ILE A 99 4.90 -3.03 1.67
N SER A 100 4.09 -4.05 1.61
CA SER A 100 4.09 -5.16 2.57
C SER A 100 4.22 -6.51 1.87
N SER A 101 3.21 -6.94 1.13
CA SER A 101 3.06 -8.30 0.64
C SER A 101 4.27 -8.85 -0.12
N ILE A 102 4.85 -8.08 -1.06
CA ILE A 102 5.99 -8.54 -1.85
C ILE A 102 7.25 -8.78 -1.00
N LEU A 103 7.43 -8.02 0.08
CA LEU A 103 8.54 -8.18 1.02
C LEU A 103 8.24 -9.30 2.01
N HIS A 104 7.02 -9.36 2.54
CA HIS A 104 6.59 -10.36 3.49
C HIS A 104 6.71 -11.78 2.91
N TYR A 105 6.13 -12.02 1.73
CA TYR A 105 6.24 -13.32 1.07
C TYR A 105 7.66 -13.64 0.60
N GLN A 106 8.48 -12.64 0.33
CA GLN A 106 9.91 -12.85 0.08
C GLN A 106 10.61 -13.33 1.35
N ALA A 107 10.34 -12.73 2.50
CA ALA A 107 10.91 -13.16 3.78
C ALA A 107 10.51 -14.60 4.14
N ILE A 108 9.25 -14.97 3.95
CA ILE A 108 8.75 -16.34 4.19
C ILE A 108 9.54 -17.40 3.39
N LYS A 109 9.96 -17.10 2.16
CA LYS A 109 10.75 -18.05 1.34
C LYS A 109 12.08 -18.43 1.99
N PHE A 110 12.64 -17.54 2.79
CA PHE A 110 13.92 -17.72 3.49
C PHE A 110 13.75 -18.12 4.95
N SER A 111 12.54 -18.18 5.48
CA SER A 111 12.30 -18.66 6.85
C SER A 111 12.71 -20.12 7.00
N ASP A 112 13.29 -20.47 8.14
CA ASP A 112 13.61 -21.87 8.47
C ASP A 112 12.31 -22.67 8.62
N LYS A 113 12.21 -23.79 7.92
CA LYS A 113 11.06 -24.72 8.04
C LYS A 113 10.94 -25.35 9.43
N ASN A 114 12.05 -25.40 10.16
CA ASN A 114 12.12 -25.96 11.51
C ASN A 114 12.00 -24.88 12.60
N ALA A 115 11.81 -23.62 12.23
CA ALA A 115 11.59 -22.54 13.21
C ALA A 115 10.30 -22.83 14.00
N ASN A 116 10.35 -22.51 15.27
CA ASN A 116 9.16 -22.56 16.12
C ASN A 116 8.29 -21.35 15.80
N PHE A 117 7.05 -21.61 15.35
CA PHE A 117 6.05 -20.61 15.00
C PHE A 117 4.87 -20.63 15.98
N ASP A 118 5.04 -21.20 17.19
CA ASP A 118 3.91 -21.42 18.12
C ASP A 118 3.21 -20.12 18.54
N ASP A 119 3.94 -18.99 18.48
CA ASP A 119 3.40 -17.66 18.79
C ASP A 119 2.82 -16.93 17.56
N GLU A 120 2.86 -17.54 16.37
CA GLU A 120 2.42 -16.92 15.12
C GLU A 120 0.95 -17.26 14.80
N GLY A 121 0.21 -16.30 14.24
CA GLY A 121 -1.24 -16.45 14.02
C GLY A 121 -1.62 -17.41 12.90
N ASN A 122 -0.75 -17.68 11.90
CA ASN A 122 -1.03 -18.57 10.77
C ASN A 122 0.11 -19.54 10.49
N ILE A 123 0.29 -20.46 11.40
CA ILE A 123 1.37 -21.46 11.41
C ILE A 123 1.39 -22.31 10.13
N GLU A 124 0.23 -22.75 9.65
CA GLU A 124 0.15 -23.58 8.43
C GLU A 124 0.60 -22.82 7.19
N PHE A 125 0.23 -21.53 7.08
CA PHE A 125 0.64 -20.68 5.97
C PHE A 125 2.16 -20.51 5.93
N LEU A 126 2.78 -20.25 7.09
CA LEU A 126 4.22 -20.09 7.23
C LEU A 126 4.98 -21.38 6.91
N LYS A 127 4.55 -22.52 7.46
CA LYS A 127 5.18 -23.83 7.22
C LYS A 127 5.09 -24.27 5.75
N ASN A 128 3.97 -23.98 5.09
CA ASN A 128 3.75 -24.35 3.69
C ASN A 128 4.33 -23.35 2.68
N LYS A 129 4.90 -22.22 3.17
CA LYS A 129 5.47 -21.13 2.33
C LYS A 129 4.51 -20.69 1.21
N ARG A 130 3.21 -20.66 1.50
CA ARG A 130 2.20 -20.24 0.53
C ARG A 130 2.38 -18.76 0.16
N SER A 131 2.04 -18.41 -1.06
CA SER A 131 1.97 -17.02 -1.53
C SER A 131 0.71 -16.84 -2.38
N ILE A 132 0.26 -15.61 -2.50
CA ILE A 132 -0.82 -15.26 -3.42
C ILE A 132 -0.24 -15.24 -4.84
N SER A 133 -0.94 -15.87 -5.80
CA SER A 133 -0.45 -16.11 -7.17
C SER A 133 -0.08 -14.82 -7.93
N LEU A 134 -0.72 -13.70 -7.60
CA LEU A 134 -0.46 -12.39 -8.23
C LEU A 134 0.74 -11.64 -7.62
N ILE A 135 1.36 -12.16 -6.54
CA ILE A 135 2.46 -11.48 -5.87
C ILE A 135 3.80 -12.05 -6.34
N ASN A 136 4.53 -11.22 -7.08
CA ASN A 136 5.92 -11.45 -7.45
C ASN A 136 6.85 -10.87 -6.39
N THR A 137 7.37 -11.73 -5.52
CA THR A 137 8.15 -11.34 -4.35
C THR A 137 9.50 -10.73 -4.73
N SER A 138 9.97 -9.75 -3.95
CA SER A 138 11.26 -9.10 -4.16
C SER A 138 11.89 -8.64 -2.85
N ARG A 139 13.18 -8.34 -2.87
CA ARG A 139 13.90 -7.67 -1.78
C ARG A 139 13.83 -6.16 -1.98
N ILE A 140 13.91 -5.42 -0.89
CA ILE A 140 13.96 -3.95 -0.96
C ILE A 140 15.16 -3.44 -1.75
N SER A 141 16.31 -4.15 -1.69
CA SER A 141 17.50 -3.84 -2.48
C SER A 141 17.25 -3.89 -3.99
N ASP A 142 16.47 -4.88 -4.44
CA ASP A 142 16.20 -5.10 -5.85
C ASP A 142 15.21 -4.05 -6.37
N ILE A 143 14.21 -3.70 -5.56
CA ILE A 143 13.29 -2.59 -5.85
C ILE A 143 14.07 -1.27 -5.95
N LYS A 144 14.95 -0.98 -4.98
CA LYS A 144 15.77 0.24 -5.02
C LYS A 144 16.71 0.27 -6.22
N LYS A 145 17.24 -0.88 -6.64
CA LYS A 145 18.08 -0.98 -7.85
C LYS A 145 17.28 -0.64 -9.10
N LEU A 146 16.08 -1.24 -9.26
CA LEU A 146 15.16 -0.95 -10.37
C LEU A 146 14.84 0.55 -10.47
N LEU A 147 14.49 1.18 -9.34
CA LEU A 147 14.17 2.60 -9.31
C LEU A 147 15.35 3.48 -9.72
N LYS A 148 16.59 3.16 -9.28
CA LYS A 148 17.82 3.88 -9.66
C LYS A 148 18.12 3.73 -11.15
N GLU A 149 17.98 2.53 -11.70
CA GLU A 149 18.20 2.27 -13.14
C GLU A 149 17.25 3.12 -14.01
N ASN A 150 16.03 3.35 -13.52
CA ASN A 150 15.04 4.22 -14.16
C ASN A 150 15.11 5.70 -13.73
N ARG A 151 16.22 6.10 -13.07
CA ARG A 151 16.51 7.49 -12.64
C ARG A 151 15.48 8.09 -11.69
N ILE A 152 14.76 7.24 -10.96
CA ILE A 152 13.84 7.68 -9.91
C ILE A 152 14.67 7.96 -8.66
N GLN A 153 14.50 9.15 -8.10
CA GLN A 153 15.19 9.55 -6.87
C GLN A 153 14.62 8.77 -5.67
N ILE A 154 15.50 8.13 -4.93
CA ILE A 154 15.16 7.35 -3.73
C ILE A 154 16.08 7.70 -2.57
N ARG A 155 15.57 7.47 -1.37
CA ARG A 155 16.36 7.55 -0.12
C ARG A 155 17.00 6.21 0.24
#